data_21efb18596dcb3dcd43edd28d543764b
#
_entry.id   21efb18596dcb3dcd43edd28d543764b
#
_cell.length_a   1.000
_cell.length_b   1.000
_cell.length_c   1.000
_cell.angle_alpha   90.00
_cell.angle_beta   90.00
_cell.angle_gamma   90.00
#
_symmetry.space_group_name_H-M   'P 1'
#
loop_
_entity.id
_entity.type
_entity.pdbx_description
1 polymer ?
#
loop_
_entity_poly.entity_id
_entity_poly.type
_entity_poly.pdbx_seq_one_letter_code
_entity_poly.pdbx_strand_id
1 'polypeptide(L)'
;MSTQDPFVAGETKKLPSLLNVLTILTFIGSAYAILSSLWNFSQGRKGVDDLEKLQDSGQLDNAPEFVKKMAGPEMLELAKKMYENRVPLLIITLVGCALCIYGAMQMRKLNKSGFYLYTIGEIFPIVAAMIFVGGGMMTGMMGILFSLLIPVVFVALYASQLKYMK
;
A
#
# COMPACT_ATOMS: atom_id res chain seq x y z
N MET A 1 -55.22 -11.31 -19.83
CA MET A 1 -53.98 -11.99 -20.32
C MET A 1 -52.88 -10.94 -20.32
N SER A 2 -52.15 -10.81 -19.21
CA SER A 2 -51.03 -9.87 -19.10
C SER A 2 -49.75 -10.60 -19.53
N THR A 3 -49.25 -10.22 -20.70
CA THR A 3 -47.93 -10.64 -21.20
C THR A 3 -46.85 -10.08 -20.30
N GLN A 4 -46.31 -10.90 -19.39
CA GLN A 4 -45.06 -10.62 -18.72
C GLN A 4 -43.95 -10.72 -19.76
N ASP A 5 -43.33 -9.59 -20.06
CA ASP A 5 -42.10 -9.51 -20.86
C ASP A 5 -40.97 -10.30 -20.15
N PRO A 6 -40.45 -11.38 -20.75
CA PRO A 6 -39.40 -12.19 -20.16
C PRO A 6 -37.99 -11.51 -20.22
N PHE A 7 -37.90 -10.29 -20.71
CA PHE A 7 -36.65 -9.53 -20.84
C PHE A 7 -36.57 -8.32 -19.88
N VAL A 8 -37.11 -8.42 -18.67
CA VAL A 8 -36.63 -7.53 -17.62
C VAL A 8 -35.22 -8.01 -17.24
N ALA A 9 -34.26 -7.58 -18.05
CA ALA A 9 -32.85 -7.67 -17.72
C ALA A 9 -32.67 -7.12 -16.30
N GLY A 10 -32.19 -8.00 -15.41
CA GLY A 10 -32.03 -7.67 -14.00
C GLY A 10 -31.40 -6.27 -13.85
N GLU A 11 -32.02 -5.41 -13.03
CA GLU A 11 -31.51 -4.09 -12.73
C GLU A 11 -30.02 -4.23 -12.35
N THR A 12 -29.15 -3.86 -13.27
CA THR A 12 -27.74 -3.71 -12.97
C THR A 12 -27.68 -2.54 -12.00
N LYS A 13 -27.62 -2.85 -10.70
CA LYS A 13 -27.43 -1.84 -9.65
C LYS A 13 -26.21 -1.01 -10.04
N LYS A 14 -26.47 0.23 -10.49
CA LYS A 14 -25.38 1.14 -10.86
C LYS A 14 -24.45 1.28 -9.67
N LEU A 15 -23.19 0.96 -9.88
CA LEU A 15 -22.16 1.20 -8.86
C LEU A 15 -22.18 2.68 -8.46
N PRO A 16 -22.16 3.00 -7.16
CA PRO A 16 -21.95 4.38 -6.72
C PRO A 16 -20.68 4.96 -7.37
N SER A 17 -20.75 6.16 -7.90
CA SER A 17 -19.65 6.77 -8.65
C SER A 17 -18.37 6.84 -7.81
N LEU A 18 -18.48 7.16 -6.51
CA LEU A 18 -17.36 7.20 -5.58
C LEU A 18 -16.72 5.81 -5.42
N LEU A 19 -17.53 4.75 -5.28
CA LEU A 19 -17.03 3.38 -5.17
C LEU A 19 -16.27 2.95 -6.43
N ASN A 20 -16.76 3.35 -7.61
CA ASN A 20 -16.08 3.07 -8.86
C ASN A 20 -14.71 3.77 -8.94
N VAL A 21 -14.63 5.05 -8.57
CA VAL A 21 -13.36 5.79 -8.53
C VAL A 21 -12.39 5.16 -7.53
N LEU A 22 -12.84 4.86 -6.31
CA LEU A 22 -12.00 4.25 -5.28
C LEU A 22 -11.42 2.90 -5.72
N THR A 23 -12.25 2.04 -6.35
CA THR A 23 -11.75 0.73 -6.83
C THR A 23 -10.76 0.86 -7.98
N ILE A 24 -10.92 1.83 -8.87
CA ILE A 24 -9.95 2.11 -9.93
C ILE A 24 -8.63 2.60 -9.31
N LEU A 25 -8.68 3.53 -8.35
CA LEU A 25 -7.49 3.99 -7.65
C LEU A 25 -6.79 2.86 -6.90
N THR A 26 -7.55 1.95 -6.26
CA THR A 26 -6.97 0.75 -5.62
C THR A 26 -6.24 -0.13 -6.63
N PHE A 27 -6.82 -0.38 -7.81
CA PHE A 27 -6.13 -1.19 -8.83
C PHE A 27 -4.85 -0.53 -9.32
N ILE A 28 -4.87 0.78 -9.59
CA ILE A 28 -3.68 1.53 -9.99
C ILE A 28 -2.63 1.52 -8.88
N GLY A 29 -3.05 1.80 -7.64
CA GLY A 29 -2.15 1.80 -6.47
C GLY A 29 -1.53 0.43 -6.21
N SER A 30 -2.31 -0.65 -6.30
CA SER A 30 -1.81 -2.03 -6.13
C SER A 30 -0.84 -2.41 -7.25
N ALA A 31 -1.12 -2.04 -8.51
CA ALA A 31 -0.21 -2.28 -9.62
C ALA A 31 1.12 -1.54 -9.42
N TYR A 32 1.05 -0.27 -9.02
CA TYR A 32 2.24 0.52 -8.69
C TYR A 32 3.03 -0.10 -7.53
N ALA A 33 2.36 -0.52 -6.45
CA ALA A 33 3.00 -1.14 -5.29
C ALA A 33 3.71 -2.46 -5.66
N ILE A 34 3.11 -3.29 -6.51
CA ILE A 34 3.73 -4.52 -7.01
C ILE A 34 4.98 -4.20 -7.83
N LEU A 35 4.89 -3.28 -8.80
CA LEU A 35 6.01 -2.89 -9.65
C LEU A 35 7.15 -2.29 -8.81
N SER A 36 6.82 -1.39 -7.90
CA SER A 36 7.80 -0.75 -7.02
C SER A 36 8.46 -1.75 -6.05
N SER A 37 7.71 -2.74 -5.52
CA SER A 37 8.28 -3.77 -4.65
C SER A 37 9.24 -4.70 -5.39
N LEU A 38 8.92 -5.07 -6.63
CA LEU A 38 9.82 -5.85 -7.49
C LEU A 38 11.09 -5.06 -7.85
N TRP A 39 10.94 -3.77 -8.16
CA TRP A 39 12.06 -2.89 -8.41
C TRP A 39 12.98 -2.77 -7.19
N ASN A 40 12.40 -2.48 -6.02
CA ASN A 40 13.15 -2.39 -4.76
C ASN A 40 13.83 -3.71 -4.39
N PHE A 41 13.18 -4.85 -4.65
CA PHE A 41 13.78 -6.17 -4.45
C PHE A 41 15.04 -6.35 -5.31
N SER A 42 15.00 -5.91 -6.57
CA SER A 42 16.12 -6.04 -7.51
C SER A 42 17.25 -5.05 -7.22
N GLN A 43 16.95 -3.85 -6.77
CA GLN A 43 17.92 -2.76 -6.54
C GLN A 43 18.34 -2.58 -5.07
N GLY A 44 17.75 -3.33 -4.15
CA GLY A 44 17.93 -3.12 -2.71
C GLY A 44 19.39 -3.13 -2.26
N ARG A 45 20.25 -3.99 -2.85
CA ARG A 45 21.68 -4.00 -2.55
C ARG A 45 22.38 -2.73 -2.98
N LYS A 46 22.10 -2.26 -4.19
CA LYS A 46 22.68 -1.00 -4.69
C LYS A 46 22.32 0.19 -3.80
N GLY A 47 21.08 0.25 -3.32
CA GLY A 47 20.66 1.30 -2.40
C GLY A 47 21.44 1.32 -1.09
N VAL A 48 21.78 0.14 -0.55
CA VAL A 48 22.64 0.04 0.65
C VAL A 48 24.07 0.48 0.32
N ASP A 49 24.66 -0.06 -0.76
CA ASP A 49 26.03 0.25 -1.19
C ASP A 49 26.21 1.76 -1.49
N ASP A 50 25.21 2.41 -2.08
CA ASP A 50 25.25 3.84 -2.39
C ASP A 50 25.15 4.70 -1.12
N LEU A 51 24.34 4.30 -0.13
CA LEU A 51 24.29 4.96 1.18
C LEU A 51 25.57 4.81 1.97
N GLU A 52 26.20 3.61 1.95
CA GLU A 52 27.51 3.39 2.57
C GLU A 52 28.58 4.29 1.96
N LYS A 53 28.66 4.34 0.62
CA LYS A 53 29.61 5.22 -0.07
C LYS A 53 29.41 6.69 0.26
N LEU A 54 28.15 7.15 0.37
CA LEU A 54 27.84 8.53 0.74
C LEU A 54 28.32 8.86 2.16
N GLN A 55 28.19 7.92 3.11
CA GLN A 55 28.67 8.10 4.47
C GLN A 55 30.20 8.07 4.56
N ASP A 56 30.86 7.14 3.87
CA ASP A 56 32.31 6.99 3.89
C ASP A 56 33.03 8.13 3.16
N SER A 57 32.37 8.77 2.20
CA SER A 57 32.97 9.87 1.42
C SER A 57 33.07 11.21 2.16
N GLY A 58 32.48 11.33 3.37
CA GLY A 58 32.42 12.59 4.13
C GLY A 58 31.58 13.69 3.50
N GLN A 59 30.87 13.38 2.40
CA GLN A 59 30.03 14.36 1.69
C GLN A 59 28.85 14.81 2.56
N LEU A 60 28.45 14.01 3.54
CA LEU A 60 27.38 14.33 4.48
C LEU A 60 27.79 15.40 5.51
N ASP A 61 29.09 15.58 5.80
CA ASP A 61 29.54 16.52 6.84
C ASP A 61 29.16 17.96 6.51
N ASN A 62 29.17 18.32 5.22
CA ASN A 62 28.80 19.65 4.72
C ASN A 62 27.37 19.72 4.13
N ALA A 63 26.60 18.63 4.22
CA ALA A 63 25.25 18.58 3.67
C ALA A 63 24.23 19.29 4.58
N PRO A 64 23.14 19.85 4.04
CA PRO A 64 22.02 20.35 4.84
C PRO A 64 21.47 19.28 5.79
N GLU A 65 20.96 19.70 6.96
CA GLU A 65 20.42 18.76 7.97
C GLU A 65 19.37 17.80 7.44
N PHE A 66 18.56 18.24 6.49
CA PHE A 66 17.57 17.39 5.81
C PHE A 66 18.24 16.22 5.09
N VAL A 67 19.34 16.47 4.37
CA VAL A 67 20.11 15.44 3.66
C VAL A 67 20.80 14.51 4.64
N LYS A 68 21.37 15.05 5.74
CA LYS A 68 21.96 14.25 6.83
C LYS A 68 20.95 13.29 7.46
N LYS A 69 19.70 13.71 7.63
CA LYS A 69 18.64 12.83 8.13
C LYS A 69 18.21 11.78 7.10
N MET A 70 18.21 12.11 5.80
CA MET A 70 17.83 11.17 4.74
C MET A 70 18.92 10.16 4.36
N ALA A 71 20.17 10.46 4.62
CA ALA A 71 21.30 9.59 4.25
C ALA A 71 22.19 9.24 5.48
N GLY A 72 21.74 9.55 6.69
CA GLY A 72 22.46 9.31 7.93
C GLY A 72 22.51 7.84 8.35
N PRO A 73 23.22 7.54 9.45
CA PRO A 73 23.43 6.15 9.92
C PRO A 73 22.10 5.40 10.18
N GLU A 74 21.08 6.09 10.67
CA GLU A 74 19.76 5.51 10.92
C GLU A 74 19.11 5.02 9.62
N MET A 75 19.25 5.79 8.52
CA MET A 75 18.71 5.40 7.21
C MET A 75 19.48 4.24 6.62
N LEU A 76 20.80 4.20 6.81
CA LEU A 76 21.62 3.07 6.37
C LEU A 76 21.23 1.78 7.12
N GLU A 77 21.05 1.85 8.44
CA GLU A 77 20.60 0.71 9.24
C GLU A 77 19.22 0.22 8.79
N LEU A 78 18.28 1.16 8.51
CA LEU A 78 16.98 0.86 7.98
C LEU A 78 17.07 0.16 6.62
N ALA A 79 17.90 0.70 5.71
CA ALA A 79 18.11 0.12 4.37
C ALA A 79 18.70 -1.29 4.46
N LYS A 80 19.64 -1.54 5.38
CA LYS A 80 20.20 -2.88 5.64
C LYS A 80 19.12 -3.84 6.13
N LYS A 81 18.32 -3.47 7.12
CA LYS A 81 17.19 -4.27 7.63
C LYS A 81 16.18 -4.58 6.54
N MET A 82 15.84 -3.61 5.69
CA MET A 82 14.95 -3.82 4.55
C MET A 82 15.54 -4.78 3.53
N TYR A 83 16.85 -4.67 3.27
CA TYR A 83 17.54 -5.57 2.35
C TYR A 83 17.62 -7.01 2.89
N GLU A 84 17.95 -7.19 4.16
CA GLU A 84 18.00 -8.50 4.83
C GLU A 84 16.63 -9.20 4.81
N ASN A 85 15.57 -8.44 5.04
CA ASN A 85 14.19 -8.93 5.07
C ASN A 85 13.45 -8.76 3.74
N ARG A 86 14.15 -8.52 2.62
CA ARG A 86 13.54 -8.23 1.31
C ARG A 86 12.59 -9.32 0.81
N VAL A 87 12.91 -10.60 1.07
CA VAL A 87 12.06 -11.72 0.63
C VAL A 87 10.73 -11.75 1.37
N PRO A 88 10.70 -11.79 2.73
CA PRO A 88 9.43 -11.74 3.45
C PRO A 88 8.65 -10.45 3.16
N LEU A 89 9.31 -9.30 3.06
CA LEU A 89 8.65 -8.03 2.73
C LEU A 89 8.00 -8.05 1.34
N LEU A 90 8.66 -8.64 0.34
CA LEU A 90 8.09 -8.80 -0.99
C LEU A 90 6.83 -9.68 -0.95
N ILE A 91 6.91 -10.85 -0.29
CA ILE A 91 5.77 -11.77 -0.17
C ILE A 91 4.59 -11.07 0.52
N ILE A 92 4.85 -10.38 1.62
CA ILE A 92 3.84 -9.65 2.39
C ILE A 92 3.16 -8.57 1.53
N THR A 93 3.96 -7.81 0.77
CA THR A 93 3.42 -6.78 -0.13
C THR A 93 2.55 -7.40 -1.22
N LEU A 94 2.99 -8.50 -1.85
CA LEU A 94 2.21 -9.19 -2.87
C LEU A 94 0.89 -9.74 -2.33
N VAL A 95 0.92 -10.35 -1.14
CA VAL A 95 -0.29 -10.85 -0.46
C VAL A 95 -1.22 -9.68 -0.11
N GLY A 96 -0.70 -8.59 0.45
CA GLY A 96 -1.48 -7.39 0.74
C GLY A 96 -2.16 -6.80 -0.51
N CYS A 97 -1.40 -6.64 -1.60
CA CYS A 97 -1.96 -6.18 -2.88
C CYS A 97 -3.03 -7.11 -3.43
N ALA A 98 -2.83 -8.43 -3.35
CA ALA A 98 -3.84 -9.41 -3.79
C ALA A 98 -5.14 -9.29 -2.98
N LEU A 99 -5.03 -9.12 -1.65
CA LEU A 99 -6.19 -8.90 -0.77
C LEU A 99 -6.92 -7.58 -1.10
N CYS A 100 -6.17 -6.50 -1.34
CA CYS A 100 -6.74 -5.21 -1.73
C CYS A 100 -7.47 -5.30 -3.08
N ILE A 101 -6.87 -5.92 -4.09
CA ILE A 101 -7.48 -6.12 -5.41
C ILE A 101 -8.74 -6.99 -5.29
N TYR A 102 -8.65 -8.13 -4.60
CA TYR A 102 -9.78 -9.01 -4.42
C TYR A 102 -10.91 -8.35 -3.61
N GLY A 103 -10.55 -7.62 -2.54
CA GLY A 103 -11.49 -6.82 -1.76
C GLY A 103 -12.21 -5.77 -2.61
N ALA A 104 -11.46 -5.02 -3.44
CA ALA A 104 -12.03 -4.05 -4.36
C ALA A 104 -12.98 -4.71 -5.38
N MET A 105 -12.64 -5.89 -5.91
CA MET A 105 -13.51 -6.65 -6.82
C MET A 105 -14.82 -7.09 -6.15
N GLN A 106 -14.76 -7.55 -4.89
CA GLN A 106 -15.95 -7.90 -4.11
C GLN A 106 -16.82 -6.68 -3.82
N MET A 107 -16.21 -5.55 -3.47
CA MET A 107 -16.94 -4.29 -3.26
C MET A 107 -17.62 -3.80 -4.53
N ARG A 108 -17.03 -4.01 -5.72
CA ARG A 108 -17.71 -3.73 -7.01
C ARG A 108 -18.95 -4.60 -7.24
N LYS A 109 -18.98 -5.80 -6.65
CA LYS A 109 -20.19 -6.66 -6.61
C LYS A 109 -21.16 -6.28 -5.49
N LEU A 110 -20.92 -5.14 -4.83
CA LEU A 110 -21.69 -4.64 -3.69
C LEU A 110 -21.71 -5.61 -2.49
N ASN A 111 -20.64 -6.37 -2.29
CA ASN A 111 -20.48 -7.31 -1.19
C ASN A 111 -19.63 -6.67 -0.08
N LYS A 112 -20.20 -6.59 1.13
CA LYS A 112 -19.53 -6.05 2.33
C LYS A 112 -18.26 -6.80 2.74
N SER A 113 -18.16 -8.09 2.45
CA SER A 113 -16.96 -8.87 2.75
C SER A 113 -15.71 -8.31 2.07
N GLY A 114 -15.87 -7.65 0.92
CA GLY A 114 -14.79 -6.98 0.21
C GLY A 114 -14.13 -5.88 1.03
N PHE A 115 -14.89 -5.14 1.83
CA PHE A 115 -14.35 -4.10 2.71
C PHE A 115 -13.41 -4.67 3.77
N TYR A 116 -13.80 -5.78 4.41
CA TYR A 116 -12.94 -6.41 5.42
C TYR A 116 -11.65 -6.95 4.80
N LEU A 117 -11.74 -7.59 3.63
CA LEU A 117 -10.57 -8.09 2.91
C LEU A 117 -9.62 -6.95 2.50
N TYR A 118 -10.17 -5.85 2.00
CA TYR A 118 -9.41 -4.65 1.67
C TYR A 118 -8.69 -4.08 2.91
N THR A 119 -9.42 -3.91 4.02
CA THR A 119 -8.86 -3.37 5.26
C THR A 119 -7.74 -4.25 5.82
N ILE A 120 -7.90 -5.58 5.77
CA ILE A 120 -6.84 -6.52 6.15
C ILE A 120 -5.65 -6.37 5.21
N GLY A 121 -5.88 -6.28 3.89
CA GLY A 121 -4.83 -6.11 2.88
C GLY A 121 -4.01 -4.84 3.06
N GLU A 122 -4.62 -3.75 3.53
CA GLU A 122 -3.93 -2.49 3.83
C GLU A 122 -3.14 -2.54 5.15
N ILE A 123 -3.73 -3.09 6.20
CA ILE A 123 -3.11 -3.10 7.54
C ILE A 123 -2.01 -4.15 7.64
N PHE A 124 -2.20 -5.31 7.03
CA PHE A 124 -1.27 -6.44 7.16
C PHE A 124 0.17 -6.11 6.74
N PRO A 125 0.44 -5.48 5.59
CA PRO A 125 1.81 -5.10 5.22
C PRO A 125 2.44 -4.08 6.18
N ILE A 126 1.65 -3.16 6.74
CA ILE A 126 2.13 -2.14 7.67
C ILE A 126 2.59 -2.80 8.98
N VAL A 127 1.76 -3.66 9.56
CA VAL A 127 2.09 -4.39 10.80
C VAL A 127 3.31 -5.29 10.58
N ALA A 128 3.35 -6.00 9.47
CA ALA A 128 4.47 -6.86 9.14
C ALA A 128 5.78 -6.07 8.94
N ALA A 129 5.74 -4.93 8.26
CA ALA A 129 6.91 -4.06 8.11
C ALA A 129 7.42 -3.56 9.47
N MET A 130 6.53 -3.23 10.41
CA MET A 130 6.91 -2.86 11.78
C MET A 130 7.62 -3.99 12.52
N ILE A 131 7.21 -5.25 12.30
CA ILE A 131 7.82 -6.42 12.94
C ILE A 131 9.20 -6.71 12.35
N PHE A 132 9.34 -6.70 11.02
CA PHE A 132 10.56 -7.10 10.33
C PHE A 132 11.63 -6.00 10.27
N VAL A 133 11.20 -4.75 10.13
CA VAL A 133 12.12 -3.61 9.94
C VAL A 133 12.26 -2.79 11.23
N GLY A 134 11.27 -2.91 12.12
CA GLY A 134 11.20 -2.13 13.34
C GLY A 134 10.58 -0.75 13.13
N GLY A 135 10.43 0.01 14.23
CA GLY A 135 9.80 1.34 14.21
C GLY A 135 10.56 2.41 13.42
N GLY A 136 11.79 2.12 12.95
CA GLY A 136 12.61 3.03 12.16
C GLY A 136 11.96 3.51 10.84
N MET A 137 11.05 2.72 10.29
CA MET A 137 10.28 3.11 9.11
C MET A 137 9.31 4.28 9.39
N MET A 138 8.97 4.50 10.67
CA MET A 138 8.08 5.56 11.14
C MET A 138 8.86 6.75 11.74
N THR A 139 10.18 6.75 11.71
CA THR A 139 11.05 7.80 12.30
C THR A 139 11.12 9.09 11.48
N GLY A 140 10.08 9.43 10.76
CA GLY A 140 9.95 10.72 10.13
C GLY A 140 8.50 11.12 10.06
N MET A 141 8.17 12.36 10.41
CA MET A 141 6.80 12.89 10.32
C MET A 141 6.19 12.64 8.92
N MET A 142 7.02 12.68 7.87
CA MET A 142 6.64 12.35 6.49
C MET A 142 6.34 10.85 6.31
N GLY A 143 7.13 9.95 6.87
CA GLY A 143 6.91 8.50 6.77
C GLY A 143 5.61 8.08 7.44
N ILE A 144 5.34 8.58 8.64
CA ILE A 144 4.08 8.33 9.37
C ILE A 144 2.89 8.88 8.58
N LEU A 145 3.03 10.10 8.05
CA LEU A 145 1.95 10.76 7.33
C LEU A 145 1.52 9.96 6.09
N PHE A 146 2.48 9.53 5.28
CA PHE A 146 2.17 8.78 4.05
C PHE A 146 1.80 7.32 4.30
N SER A 147 2.44 6.65 5.26
CA SER A 147 2.20 5.23 5.52
C SER A 147 0.87 4.94 6.24
N LEU A 148 0.37 5.88 7.04
CA LEU A 148 -0.87 5.71 7.79
C LEU A 148 -2.02 6.55 7.26
N LEU A 149 -1.78 7.80 6.87
CA LEU A 149 -2.85 8.72 6.47
C LEU A 149 -3.56 8.24 5.20
N ILE A 150 -2.82 7.81 4.20
CA ILE A 150 -3.40 7.36 2.92
C ILE A 150 -4.27 6.10 3.13
N PRO A 151 -3.80 5.01 3.77
CA PRO A 151 -4.63 3.85 4.08
C PRO A 151 -5.87 4.20 4.91
N VAL A 152 -5.72 5.02 5.94
CA VAL A 152 -6.85 5.43 6.80
C VAL A 152 -7.90 6.18 6.02
N VAL A 153 -7.49 7.13 5.15
CA VAL A 153 -8.43 7.88 4.30
C VAL A 153 -9.17 6.94 3.34
N PHE A 154 -8.46 6.02 2.70
CA PHE A 154 -9.10 5.05 1.79
C PHE A 154 -10.06 4.13 2.53
N VAL A 155 -9.68 3.58 3.69
CA VAL A 155 -10.56 2.75 4.52
C VAL A 155 -11.79 3.55 4.95
N ALA A 156 -11.65 4.80 5.38
CA ALA A 156 -12.77 5.66 5.76
C ALA A 156 -13.71 5.96 4.56
N LEU A 157 -13.15 6.23 3.38
CA LEU A 157 -13.93 6.44 2.16
C LEU A 157 -14.69 5.18 1.74
N TYR A 158 -14.06 4.00 1.81
CA TYR A 158 -14.75 2.73 1.56
C TYR A 158 -15.81 2.43 2.62
N ALA A 159 -15.54 2.72 3.90
CA ALA A 159 -16.52 2.57 4.97
C ALA A 159 -17.79 3.40 4.72
N SER A 160 -17.63 4.60 4.16
CA SER A 160 -18.77 5.45 3.79
C SER A 160 -19.67 4.81 2.70
N GLN A 161 -19.14 3.88 1.92
CA GLN A 161 -19.85 3.18 0.85
C GLN A 161 -20.54 1.89 1.31
N LEU A 162 -20.28 1.42 2.54
CA LEU A 162 -20.89 0.20 3.09
C LEU A 162 -22.42 0.23 3.08
N LYS A 163 -23.02 1.41 3.18
CA LYS A 163 -24.49 1.61 3.10
C LYS A 163 -25.10 1.15 1.78
N TYR A 164 -24.31 1.06 0.72
CA TYR A 164 -24.77 0.60 -0.61
C TYR A 164 -24.51 -0.89 -0.85
N MET A 165 -23.80 -1.57 0.07
CA MET A 165 -23.39 -2.97 -0.04
C MET A 165 -24.31 -3.87 0.79
N LYS A 166 -24.34 -5.16 0.43
CA LYS A 166 -25.10 -6.22 1.13
C LYS A 166 -24.19 -7.11 1.95
#